data_c738632b52b13e90bcac1b6067183764
#
_entry.id   c738632b52b13e90bcac1b6067183764
#
_cell.length_a   1.000
_cell.length_b   1.000
_cell.length_c   1.000
_cell.angle_alpha   90.00
_cell.angle_beta   90.00
_cell.angle_gamma   90.00
#
_symmetry.space_group_name_H-M   'P 1'
#
loop_
_entity.id
_entity.type
_entity.pdbx_description
1 polymer ?
#
loop_
_entity_poly.entity_id
_entity_poly.type
_entity_poly.pdbx_seq_one_letter_code
_entity_poly.pdbx_strand_id
1 'polypeptide(L)'
;MKSKLLLTCTALLFCTCFLHGQSQASKVVNSGENSHSGWVQHPWQGKKVGYIGDSITDPNCYGNKIKKYWDFLQEWLGITPYVYGISGRQWNDVPRQAEQLMKEHGEEVDAIIVLMGTNDFNAGIPIGEWFTETEEQVLAARGEMKKMETRKKRTPVMDSNTYKGRINIGITRMKQLFPDKQIILLTPLHRAFANFGETNVQPDENYQNSCGEYVDAYVQAVKEAGNLWGLPVIDFNSVTGMNPMIEEQLFW
;
A
#
# COMPACT_ATOMS: atom_id res chain seq x y z
N MET A 1 -42.89 16.07 -2.23
CA MET A 1 -42.67 15.42 -0.92
C MET A 1 -42.31 13.96 -1.11
N LYS A 2 -41.30 13.46 -0.40
CA LYS A 2 -40.82 12.05 -0.35
C LYS A 2 -39.92 11.64 -1.51
N SER A 3 -38.62 11.81 -1.34
CA SER A 3 -37.58 10.81 -1.57
C SER A 3 -36.20 11.39 -1.19
N LYS A 4 -35.92 11.45 0.09
CA LYS A 4 -34.57 11.60 0.63
C LYS A 4 -34.49 10.61 1.79
N LEU A 5 -34.06 9.41 1.53
CA LEU A 5 -33.55 8.48 2.56
C LEU A 5 -33.11 7.19 1.89
N LEU A 6 -31.92 7.14 1.34
CA LEU A 6 -31.23 5.86 1.06
C LEU A 6 -29.75 6.07 0.66
N LEU A 7 -28.98 6.80 1.44
CA LEU A 7 -27.54 6.86 1.19
C LEU A 7 -26.67 7.01 2.47
N THR A 8 -27.18 6.61 3.61
CA THR A 8 -26.44 6.72 4.89
C THR A 8 -26.23 5.41 5.65
N CYS A 9 -26.61 4.26 5.07
CA CYS A 9 -26.50 2.97 5.78
C CYS A 9 -25.27 2.11 5.44
N THR A 10 -24.49 2.45 4.42
CA THR A 10 -23.36 1.58 4.01
C THR A 10 -22.03 1.93 4.69
N ALA A 11 -21.88 3.12 5.24
CA ALA A 11 -20.63 3.52 5.90
C ALA A 11 -20.54 3.11 7.38
N LEU A 12 -21.66 2.83 8.04
CA LEU A 12 -21.68 2.47 9.46
C LEU A 12 -21.52 0.96 9.74
N LEU A 13 -21.72 0.10 8.74
CA LEU A 13 -21.57 -1.35 8.94
C LEU A 13 -20.12 -1.84 8.98
N PHE A 14 -19.17 -1.06 8.44
CA PHE A 14 -17.74 -1.44 8.50
C PHE A 14 -17.06 -1.08 9.82
N CYS A 15 -17.57 -0.11 10.56
CA CYS A 15 -16.96 0.33 11.82
C CYS A 15 -17.36 -0.53 13.04
N THR A 16 -18.51 -1.21 12.97
CA THR A 16 -18.99 -2.01 14.11
C THR A 16 -18.39 -3.42 14.17
N CYS A 17 -17.85 -3.94 13.06
CA CYS A 17 -17.18 -5.24 13.07
C CYS A 17 -15.78 -5.20 13.71
N PHE A 18 -15.12 -4.03 13.75
CA PHE A 18 -13.78 -3.89 14.37
C PHE A 18 -13.83 -3.77 15.89
N LEU A 19 -14.91 -3.25 16.45
CA LEU A 19 -15.03 -3.05 17.91
C LEU A 19 -15.52 -4.28 18.69
N HIS A 20 -16.13 -5.28 18.01
CA HIS A 20 -16.57 -6.50 18.65
C HIS A 20 -15.51 -7.63 18.71
N GLY A 21 -14.43 -7.50 17.93
CA GLY A 21 -13.34 -8.48 17.92
C GLY A 21 -12.39 -8.39 19.13
N GLN A 22 -12.32 -7.24 19.79
CA GLN A 22 -11.37 -7.03 20.88
C GLN A 22 -11.88 -7.47 22.27
N SER A 23 -13.19 -7.64 22.46
CA SER A 23 -13.71 -8.00 23.78
C SER A 23 -13.84 -9.52 24.04
N GLN A 24 -13.62 -10.36 23.04
CA GLN A 24 -13.68 -11.82 23.20
C GLN A 24 -12.32 -12.53 23.27
N ALA A 25 -11.22 -11.83 22.99
CA ALA A 25 -9.89 -12.44 23.05
C ALA A 25 -9.36 -12.69 24.48
N SER A 26 -10.02 -12.16 25.52
CA SER A 26 -9.55 -12.26 26.90
C SER A 26 -10.20 -13.37 27.75
N LYS A 27 -10.97 -14.29 27.18
CA LYS A 27 -11.69 -15.32 27.93
C LYS A 27 -11.36 -16.78 27.62
N VAL A 28 -10.32 -17.08 26.86
CA VAL A 28 -9.93 -18.46 26.56
C VAL A 28 -8.46 -18.69 26.89
N VAL A 29 -8.16 -18.68 28.20
CA VAL A 29 -6.96 -19.36 28.72
C VAL A 29 -7.42 -20.19 29.91
N ASN A 30 -7.86 -21.41 29.64
CA ASN A 30 -7.64 -22.60 30.47
C ASN A 30 -8.54 -23.76 30.02
N SER A 31 -7.96 -24.68 29.30
CA SER A 31 -8.09 -26.13 29.49
C SER A 31 -7.54 -26.80 28.22
N GLY A 32 -6.55 -27.65 28.41
CA GLY A 32 -5.97 -28.43 27.34
C GLY A 32 -7.00 -29.36 26.72
N GLU A 33 -7.04 -29.35 25.43
CA GLU A 33 -7.26 -30.45 24.51
C GLU A 33 -7.44 -29.86 23.10
N ASN A 34 -6.75 -30.44 22.14
CA ASN A 34 -6.76 -30.06 20.73
C ASN A 34 -8.17 -30.13 20.13
N SER A 35 -8.86 -29.00 20.03
CA SER A 35 -9.94 -28.83 19.05
C SER A 35 -9.99 -27.37 18.59
N HIS A 36 -9.50 -27.11 17.39
CA HIS A 36 -9.59 -25.82 16.70
C HIS A 36 -11.02 -25.50 16.22
N SER A 37 -12.05 -25.80 17.00
CA SER A 37 -13.45 -25.63 16.61
C SER A 37 -14.11 -24.42 17.28
N GLY A 38 -13.60 -23.21 17.03
CA GLY A 38 -14.20 -21.99 17.60
C GLY A 38 -13.75 -20.68 16.95
N TRP A 39 -12.81 -20.72 16.04
CA TRP A 39 -12.35 -19.53 15.32
C TRP A 39 -13.31 -19.23 14.17
N VAL A 40 -13.87 -18.04 14.17
CA VAL A 40 -14.53 -17.51 12.96
C VAL A 40 -13.47 -17.53 11.87
N GLN A 41 -13.73 -18.29 10.80
CA GLN A 41 -12.79 -18.42 9.70
C GLN A 41 -12.55 -17.04 9.07
N HIS A 42 -11.33 -16.51 9.21
CA HIS A 42 -11.01 -15.20 8.65
C HIS A 42 -11.07 -15.28 7.12
N PRO A 43 -11.64 -14.28 6.40
CA PRO A 43 -11.79 -14.31 4.93
C PRO A 43 -10.47 -14.50 4.18
N TRP A 44 -9.36 -14.20 4.81
CA TRP A 44 -8.01 -14.34 4.26
C TRP A 44 -7.35 -15.68 4.57
N GLN A 45 -7.98 -16.54 5.36
CA GLN A 45 -7.42 -17.85 5.68
C GLN A 45 -7.21 -18.68 4.41
N GLY A 46 -5.98 -19.21 4.25
CA GLY A 46 -5.59 -20.01 3.09
C GLY A 46 -5.38 -19.21 1.80
N LYS A 47 -5.50 -17.87 1.84
CA LYS A 47 -5.25 -17.02 0.67
C LYS A 47 -3.77 -16.96 0.33
N LYS A 48 -3.48 -16.88 -0.96
CA LYS A 48 -2.15 -16.75 -1.53
C LYS A 48 -1.90 -15.28 -1.85
N VAL A 49 -0.93 -14.66 -1.20
CA VAL A 49 -0.74 -13.21 -1.26
C VAL A 49 0.66 -12.86 -1.75
N GLY A 50 0.72 -12.09 -2.84
CA GLY A 50 1.96 -11.52 -3.35
C GLY A 50 2.39 -10.29 -2.54
N TYR A 51 3.65 -10.22 -2.16
CA TYR A 51 4.23 -9.09 -1.43
C TYR A 51 5.31 -8.44 -2.27
N ILE A 52 5.06 -7.20 -2.69
CA ILE A 52 5.97 -6.35 -3.47
C ILE A 52 6.51 -5.27 -2.54
N GLY A 53 7.81 -5.03 -2.56
CA GLY A 53 8.39 -4.03 -1.64
C GLY A 53 9.90 -3.94 -1.68
N ASP A 54 10.42 -3.23 -0.70
CA ASP A 54 11.83 -3.00 -0.46
C ASP A 54 12.42 -3.88 0.67
N SER A 55 13.41 -3.36 1.41
CA SER A 55 14.07 -4.07 2.52
C SER A 55 13.13 -4.45 3.67
N ILE A 56 12.05 -3.70 3.87
CA ILE A 56 11.06 -4.00 4.92
C ILE A 56 10.31 -5.29 4.57
N THR A 57 10.12 -5.54 3.28
CA THR A 57 9.44 -6.72 2.73
C THR A 57 10.42 -7.86 2.41
N ASP A 58 11.69 -7.57 2.09
CA ASP A 58 12.71 -8.52 1.65
C ASP A 58 12.96 -9.62 2.69
N PRO A 59 12.73 -10.92 2.35
CA PRO A 59 12.97 -12.03 3.27
C PRO A 59 14.46 -12.19 3.64
N ASN A 60 15.37 -11.69 2.80
CA ASN A 60 16.81 -11.82 3.01
C ASN A 60 17.40 -10.66 3.81
N CYS A 61 16.67 -9.56 3.99
CA CYS A 61 17.13 -8.42 4.76
C CYS A 61 17.14 -8.78 6.25
N TYR A 62 18.31 -8.67 6.88
CA TYR A 62 18.61 -9.09 8.27
C TYR A 62 18.49 -10.62 8.52
N GLY A 63 18.32 -11.42 7.44
CA GLY A 63 18.17 -12.88 7.53
C GLY A 63 16.99 -13.32 8.35
N ASN A 64 17.02 -14.54 8.88
CA ASN A 64 15.93 -15.12 9.68
C ASN A 64 15.87 -14.60 11.13
N LYS A 65 16.57 -13.49 11.44
CA LYS A 65 16.66 -12.95 12.79
C LYS A 65 15.44 -12.11 13.17
N ILE A 66 14.73 -11.58 12.18
CA ILE A 66 13.61 -10.65 12.39
C ILE A 66 12.42 -11.17 11.58
N LYS A 67 11.31 -11.41 12.26
CA LYS A 67 10.03 -11.68 11.60
C LYS A 67 9.55 -10.43 10.86
N LYS A 68 9.12 -10.61 9.64
CA LYS A 68 8.53 -9.55 8.81
C LYS A 68 7.00 -9.48 9.02
N TYR A 69 6.38 -8.39 8.62
CA TYR A 69 4.92 -8.23 8.76
C TYR A 69 4.12 -9.34 8.07
N TRP A 70 4.60 -9.86 6.94
CA TRP A 70 3.96 -10.97 6.23
C TRP A 70 4.15 -12.33 6.92
N ASP A 71 5.21 -12.54 7.72
CA ASP A 71 5.36 -13.73 8.58
C ASP A 71 4.25 -13.76 9.65
N PHE A 72 3.94 -12.61 10.24
CA PHE A 72 2.85 -12.51 11.22
C PHE A 72 1.49 -12.77 10.56
N LEU A 73 1.26 -12.27 9.36
CA LEU A 73 0.03 -12.55 8.61
C LEU A 73 -0.10 -14.02 8.24
N GLN A 74 0.99 -14.68 7.89
CA GLN A 74 1.02 -16.13 7.69
C GLN A 74 0.65 -16.87 8.98
N GLU A 75 1.27 -16.50 10.09
CA GLU A 75 1.07 -17.16 11.38
C GLU A 75 -0.37 -16.97 11.92
N TRP A 76 -0.90 -15.75 11.81
CA TRP A 76 -2.20 -15.41 12.41
C TRP A 76 -3.39 -15.73 11.52
N LEU A 77 -3.23 -15.62 10.21
CA LEU A 77 -4.33 -15.74 9.24
C LEU A 77 -4.20 -16.99 8.35
N GLY A 78 -3.08 -17.73 8.43
CA GLY A 78 -2.85 -18.87 7.56
C GLY A 78 -2.67 -18.49 6.07
N ILE A 79 -2.20 -17.28 5.78
CA ILE A 79 -1.89 -16.82 4.43
C ILE A 79 -0.66 -17.56 3.91
N THR A 80 -0.63 -17.88 2.60
CA THR A 80 0.59 -18.31 1.91
C THR A 80 1.25 -17.09 1.26
N PRO A 81 2.41 -16.59 1.78
CA PRO A 81 3.08 -15.43 1.22
C PRO A 81 3.96 -15.80 0.02
N TYR A 82 3.85 -15.01 -1.06
CA TYR A 82 4.77 -14.98 -2.20
C TYR A 82 5.53 -13.66 -2.18
N VAL A 83 6.76 -13.67 -1.70
CA VAL A 83 7.50 -12.45 -1.34
C VAL A 83 8.53 -12.09 -2.41
N TYR A 84 8.37 -10.91 -3.01
CA TYR A 84 9.23 -10.35 -4.06
C TYR A 84 9.92 -9.05 -3.63
N GLY A 85 9.83 -8.69 -2.37
CA GLY A 85 10.55 -7.55 -1.81
C GLY A 85 12.07 -7.72 -1.95
N ILE A 86 12.77 -6.63 -2.30
CA ILE A 86 14.23 -6.61 -2.46
C ILE A 86 14.75 -5.32 -1.84
N SER A 87 15.77 -5.44 -0.98
CA SER A 87 16.42 -4.31 -0.32
C SER A 87 16.85 -3.20 -1.28
N GLY A 88 16.62 -1.95 -0.91
CA GLY A 88 17.00 -0.77 -1.67
C GLY A 88 16.11 -0.44 -2.87
N ARG A 89 15.05 -1.22 -3.14
CA ARG A 89 14.18 -0.97 -4.29
C ARG A 89 13.22 0.17 -4.05
N GLN A 90 12.77 0.75 -5.16
CA GLN A 90 11.93 1.94 -5.28
C GLN A 90 10.70 1.64 -6.13
N TRP A 91 9.75 2.58 -6.25
CA TRP A 91 8.54 2.39 -7.06
C TRP A 91 8.81 2.03 -8.53
N ASN A 92 9.92 2.44 -9.09
CA ASN A 92 10.31 2.05 -10.45
C ASN A 92 10.66 0.55 -10.60
N ASP A 93 10.86 -0.18 -9.50
CA ASP A 93 11.09 -1.62 -9.49
C ASP A 93 9.77 -2.44 -9.40
N VAL A 94 8.66 -1.81 -9.02
CA VAL A 94 7.36 -2.47 -8.85
C VAL A 94 6.91 -3.22 -10.11
N PRO A 95 7.03 -2.68 -11.34
CA PRO A 95 6.68 -3.42 -12.55
C PRO A 95 7.41 -4.75 -12.66
N ARG A 96 8.72 -4.76 -12.43
CA ARG A 96 9.56 -5.96 -12.53
C ARG A 96 9.20 -7.00 -11.46
N GLN A 97 8.98 -6.57 -10.21
CA GLN A 97 8.56 -7.48 -9.14
C GLN A 97 7.18 -8.08 -9.43
N ALA A 98 6.25 -7.28 -9.97
CA ALA A 98 4.93 -7.74 -10.38
C ALA A 98 4.99 -8.73 -11.56
N GLU A 99 5.86 -8.49 -12.53
CA GLU A 99 6.08 -9.41 -13.66
C GLU A 99 6.65 -10.75 -13.20
N GLN A 100 7.56 -10.73 -12.24
CA GLN A 100 8.11 -11.96 -11.66
C GLN A 100 7.04 -12.72 -10.87
N LEU A 101 6.24 -12.05 -10.03
CA LEU A 101 5.10 -12.64 -9.34
C LEU A 101 4.12 -13.27 -10.33
N MET A 102 3.77 -12.56 -11.42
CA MET A 102 2.86 -13.08 -12.46
C MET A 102 3.43 -14.32 -13.14
N LYS A 103 4.71 -14.30 -13.48
CA LYS A 103 5.38 -15.43 -14.14
C LYS A 103 5.39 -16.68 -13.27
N GLU A 104 5.57 -16.53 -11.96
CA GLU A 104 5.78 -17.68 -11.05
C GLU A 104 4.46 -18.14 -10.40
N HIS A 105 3.51 -17.22 -10.12
CA HIS A 105 2.30 -17.50 -9.34
C HIS A 105 1.04 -16.78 -9.83
N GLY A 106 1.04 -16.22 -11.05
CA GLY A 106 0.00 -15.30 -11.50
C GLY A 106 -1.43 -15.79 -11.34
N GLU A 107 -1.73 -17.02 -11.68
CA GLU A 107 -3.07 -17.59 -11.57
C GLU A 107 -3.46 -17.94 -10.13
N GLU A 108 -2.48 -18.21 -9.29
CA GLU A 108 -2.69 -18.67 -7.92
C GLU A 108 -2.88 -17.53 -6.93
N VAL A 109 -2.40 -16.32 -7.25
CA VAL A 109 -2.46 -15.16 -6.35
C VAL A 109 -3.89 -14.72 -6.16
N ASP A 110 -4.31 -14.54 -4.91
CA ASP A 110 -5.61 -13.98 -4.54
C ASP A 110 -5.55 -12.45 -4.36
N ALA A 111 -4.44 -11.94 -3.82
CA ALA A 111 -4.24 -10.51 -3.56
C ALA A 111 -2.76 -10.12 -3.63
N ILE A 112 -2.49 -8.82 -3.80
CA ILE A 112 -1.14 -8.26 -3.83
C ILE A 112 -1.06 -7.12 -2.83
N ILE A 113 -0.02 -7.11 -2.00
CA ILE A 113 0.28 -6.04 -1.05
C ILE A 113 1.57 -5.36 -1.48
N VAL A 114 1.56 -4.02 -1.52
CA VAL A 114 2.71 -3.21 -1.93
C VAL A 114 3.12 -2.29 -0.80
N LEU A 115 4.35 -2.43 -0.31
CA LEU A 115 4.98 -1.52 0.65
C LEU A 115 6.24 -0.94 0.01
N MET A 116 6.18 0.31 -0.44
CA MET A 116 7.25 0.96 -1.21
C MET A 116 7.24 2.47 -0.98
N GLY A 117 8.40 3.12 -1.07
CA GLY A 117 8.51 4.57 -1.06
C GLY A 117 9.61 5.13 -0.16
N THR A 118 10.05 4.40 0.86
CA THR A 118 11.12 4.87 1.76
C THR A 118 12.43 5.12 1.01
N ASN A 119 12.77 4.31 0.02
CA ASN A 119 13.96 4.49 -0.79
C ASN A 119 13.80 5.56 -1.87
N ASP A 120 12.60 5.83 -2.34
CA ASP A 120 12.32 6.97 -3.21
C ASP A 120 12.57 8.28 -2.46
N PHE A 121 12.11 8.38 -1.19
CA PHE A 121 12.43 9.50 -0.31
C PHE A 121 13.94 9.65 -0.11
N ASN A 122 14.65 8.57 0.26
CA ASN A 122 16.10 8.59 0.48
C ASN A 122 16.89 9.04 -0.76
N ALA A 123 16.43 8.62 -1.94
CA ALA A 123 17.05 8.99 -3.20
C ALA A 123 16.70 10.42 -3.66
N GLY A 124 15.86 11.14 -2.92
CA GLY A 124 15.42 12.48 -3.30
C GLY A 124 14.64 12.51 -4.61
N ILE A 125 13.76 11.54 -4.84
CA ILE A 125 12.95 11.51 -6.06
C ILE A 125 11.85 12.57 -5.94
N PRO A 126 11.78 13.57 -6.84
CA PRO A 126 10.77 14.62 -6.78
C PRO A 126 9.36 14.05 -6.81
N ILE A 127 8.43 14.67 -6.07
CA ILE A 127 7.04 14.19 -5.98
C ILE A 127 6.36 14.17 -7.34
N GLY A 128 6.47 15.23 -8.13
CA GLY A 128 5.83 15.36 -9.45
C GLY A 128 4.32 15.50 -9.40
N GLU A 129 3.68 15.36 -10.57
CA GLU A 129 2.25 15.53 -10.75
C GLU A 129 1.57 14.22 -11.14
N TRP A 130 0.29 14.06 -10.75
CA TRP A 130 -0.50 12.88 -11.13
C TRP A 130 -0.91 12.88 -12.59
N PHE A 131 -1.24 14.07 -13.13
CA PHE A 131 -1.84 14.24 -14.44
C PHE A 131 -1.23 15.42 -15.18
N THR A 132 -1.19 15.30 -16.50
CA THR A 132 -1.17 16.44 -17.41
C THR A 132 -2.60 16.76 -17.82
N GLU A 133 -2.87 18.03 -18.18
CA GLU A 133 -4.15 18.47 -18.72
C GLU A 133 -3.98 18.99 -20.14
N THR A 134 -4.84 18.52 -21.05
CA THR A 134 -4.93 18.98 -22.44
C THR A 134 -6.37 19.36 -22.77
N GLU A 135 -6.57 20.30 -23.69
CA GLU A 135 -7.90 20.58 -24.21
C GLU A 135 -8.22 19.64 -25.38
N GLU A 136 -9.33 18.92 -25.30
CA GLU A 136 -9.77 18.00 -26.34
C GLU A 136 -11.26 18.18 -26.67
N GLN A 137 -11.62 17.81 -27.89
CA GLN A 137 -13.01 17.74 -28.32
C GLN A 137 -13.64 16.47 -27.79
N VAL A 138 -14.75 16.60 -27.05
CA VAL A 138 -15.52 15.48 -26.52
C VAL A 138 -16.97 15.59 -26.91
N LEU A 139 -17.59 14.45 -27.26
CA LEU A 139 -19.00 14.40 -27.55
C LEU A 139 -19.79 14.48 -26.24
N ALA A 140 -20.66 15.46 -26.10
CA ALA A 140 -21.47 15.68 -24.91
C ALA A 140 -22.93 16.00 -25.27
N ALA A 141 -23.85 15.63 -24.35
CA ALA A 141 -25.26 16.01 -24.41
C ALA A 141 -25.84 16.01 -23.01
N ARG A 142 -26.69 17.01 -22.71
CA ARG A 142 -27.51 17.07 -21.49
C ARG A 142 -28.84 17.71 -21.80
N GLY A 143 -29.85 16.89 -22.15
CA GLY A 143 -31.17 17.37 -22.54
C GLY A 143 -31.26 18.03 -23.91
N GLU A 144 -30.16 18.00 -24.67
CA GLU A 144 -30.01 18.57 -26.01
C GLU A 144 -29.45 17.54 -26.98
N MET A 145 -29.40 17.90 -28.28
CA MET A 145 -28.71 17.06 -29.27
C MET A 145 -27.21 16.96 -28.95
N LYS A 146 -26.65 15.81 -29.23
CA LYS A 146 -25.21 15.57 -29.10
C LYS A 146 -24.41 16.60 -29.88
N LYS A 147 -23.42 17.21 -29.24
CA LYS A 147 -22.49 18.18 -29.84
C LYS A 147 -21.07 17.94 -29.36
N MET A 148 -20.12 18.39 -30.17
CA MET A 148 -18.71 18.43 -29.76
C MET A 148 -18.48 19.65 -28.88
N GLU A 149 -17.82 19.43 -27.74
CA GLU A 149 -17.44 20.50 -26.81
C GLU A 149 -15.95 20.39 -26.49
N THR A 150 -15.27 21.53 -26.35
CA THR A 150 -13.90 21.58 -25.86
C THR A 150 -13.90 21.45 -24.35
N ARG A 151 -13.22 20.47 -23.81
CA ARG A 151 -13.03 20.25 -22.38
C ARG A 151 -11.61 19.87 -22.05
N LYS A 152 -11.19 20.17 -20.81
CA LYS A 152 -9.91 19.68 -20.27
C LYS A 152 -10.02 18.19 -20.01
N LYS A 153 -9.02 17.47 -20.51
CA LYS A 153 -8.82 16.05 -20.29
C LYS A 153 -7.56 15.83 -19.47
N ARG A 154 -7.65 14.97 -18.47
CA ARG A 154 -6.51 14.51 -17.69
C ARG A 154 -5.92 13.25 -18.27
N THR A 155 -4.58 13.22 -18.35
CA THR A 155 -3.83 12.01 -18.71
C THR A 155 -2.82 11.73 -17.63
N PRO A 156 -2.74 10.48 -17.08
CA PRO A 156 -1.77 10.13 -16.05
C PRO A 156 -0.33 10.39 -16.52
N VAL A 157 0.47 11.02 -15.68
CA VAL A 157 1.91 11.20 -15.93
C VAL A 157 2.63 9.87 -15.74
N MET A 158 3.29 9.38 -16.78
CA MET A 158 4.11 8.16 -16.78
C MET A 158 5.60 8.50 -16.80
N ASP A 159 6.05 9.29 -15.81
CA ASP A 159 7.44 9.75 -15.72
C ASP A 159 8.18 9.00 -14.60
N SER A 160 9.14 8.16 -14.97
CA SER A 160 9.97 7.42 -14.03
C SER A 160 10.93 8.28 -13.19
N ASN A 161 11.07 9.56 -13.50
CA ASN A 161 11.90 10.51 -12.75
C ASN A 161 11.14 11.16 -11.59
N THR A 162 9.82 10.99 -11.49
CA THR A 162 8.98 11.54 -10.43
C THR A 162 8.27 10.45 -9.64
N TYR A 163 8.04 10.68 -8.35
CA TYR A 163 7.45 9.69 -7.46
C TYR A 163 6.03 9.31 -7.88
N LYS A 164 5.16 10.30 -8.15
CA LYS A 164 3.79 10.08 -8.62
C LYS A 164 3.77 9.39 -9.98
N GLY A 165 4.70 9.74 -10.88
CA GLY A 165 4.84 9.08 -12.16
C GLY A 165 5.24 7.60 -12.04
N ARG A 166 6.17 7.27 -11.15
CA ARG A 166 6.56 5.90 -10.83
C ARG A 166 5.40 5.09 -10.27
N ILE A 167 4.60 5.68 -9.36
CA ILE A 167 3.39 5.06 -8.82
C ILE A 167 2.38 4.77 -9.94
N ASN A 168 2.14 5.73 -10.84
CA ASN A 168 1.26 5.54 -11.99
C ASN A 168 1.73 4.37 -12.87
N ILE A 169 3.03 4.30 -13.19
CA ILE A 169 3.63 3.21 -13.97
C ILE A 169 3.43 1.87 -13.24
N GLY A 170 3.79 1.81 -11.95
CA GLY A 170 3.71 0.60 -11.15
C GLY A 170 2.29 0.05 -11.04
N ILE A 171 1.32 0.91 -10.70
CA ILE A 171 -0.08 0.51 -10.56
C ILE A 171 -0.68 0.11 -11.91
N THR A 172 -0.40 0.87 -12.97
CA THR A 172 -0.86 0.51 -14.32
C THR A 172 -0.38 -0.89 -14.69
N ARG A 173 0.91 -1.18 -14.47
CA ARG A 173 1.46 -2.50 -14.79
C ARG A 173 0.84 -3.62 -13.96
N MET A 174 0.67 -3.40 -12.66
CA MET A 174 0.01 -4.38 -11.80
C MET A 174 -1.43 -4.66 -12.22
N LYS A 175 -2.22 -3.62 -12.55
CA LYS A 175 -3.61 -3.79 -13.02
C LYS A 175 -3.69 -4.48 -14.38
N GLN A 176 -2.69 -4.34 -15.25
CA GLN A 176 -2.60 -5.07 -16.51
C GLN A 176 -2.31 -6.56 -16.29
N LEU A 177 -1.42 -6.86 -15.36
CA LEU A 177 -1.03 -8.24 -15.05
C LEU A 177 -2.10 -8.97 -14.21
N PHE A 178 -2.75 -8.26 -13.30
CA PHE A 178 -3.67 -8.81 -12.31
C PHE A 178 -5.01 -8.06 -12.31
N PRO A 179 -5.77 -8.08 -13.42
CA PRO A 179 -6.95 -7.23 -13.59
C PRO A 179 -8.10 -7.56 -12.64
N ASP A 180 -8.17 -8.79 -12.15
CA ASP A 180 -9.22 -9.34 -11.28
C ASP A 180 -8.75 -9.53 -9.82
N LYS A 181 -7.50 -9.20 -9.50
CA LYS A 181 -6.94 -9.40 -8.16
C LYS A 181 -7.01 -8.12 -7.33
N GLN A 182 -7.17 -8.29 -6.03
CA GLN A 182 -7.10 -7.18 -5.09
C GLN A 182 -5.65 -6.70 -4.93
N ILE A 183 -5.43 -5.41 -5.15
CA ILE A 183 -4.15 -4.75 -4.90
C ILE A 183 -4.34 -3.81 -3.71
N ILE A 184 -3.50 -3.92 -2.69
CA ILE A 184 -3.54 -3.13 -1.46
C ILE A 184 -2.23 -2.37 -1.34
N LEU A 185 -2.30 -1.07 -1.14
CA LEU A 185 -1.14 -0.23 -0.92
C LEU A 185 -0.93 -0.02 0.58
N LEU A 186 0.34 -0.05 1.01
CA LEU A 186 0.75 0.35 2.34
C LEU A 186 1.56 1.64 2.22
N THR A 187 1.28 2.63 3.08
CA THR A 187 2.10 3.85 3.11
C THR A 187 3.48 3.56 3.69
N PRO A 188 4.51 4.33 3.33
CA PRO A 188 5.79 4.29 4.03
C PRO A 188 5.60 4.49 5.54
N LEU A 189 6.43 3.81 6.33
CA LEU A 189 6.48 3.94 7.78
C LEU A 189 7.17 5.25 8.20
N HIS A 190 6.96 5.64 9.45
CA HIS A 190 7.83 6.62 10.12
C HIS A 190 9.30 6.20 10.07
N ARG A 191 10.20 7.16 10.10
CA ARG A 191 11.63 6.96 9.88
C ARG A 191 12.47 7.55 11.01
N ALA A 192 13.25 6.69 11.66
CA ALA A 192 14.32 7.11 12.54
C ALA A 192 15.65 7.30 11.78
N PHE A 193 16.61 7.91 12.43
CA PHE A 193 18.00 7.94 11.95
C PHE A 193 18.53 6.51 11.76
N ALA A 194 19.22 6.27 10.65
CA ALA A 194 19.86 5.00 10.40
C ALA A 194 21.26 5.19 9.79
N ASN A 195 22.22 4.39 10.28
CA ASN A 195 23.58 4.38 9.78
C ASN A 195 23.96 2.95 9.40
N PHE A 196 24.07 2.71 8.10
CA PHE A 196 24.44 1.41 7.52
C PHE A 196 25.89 1.39 7.00
N GLY A 197 26.71 2.38 7.35
CA GLY A 197 28.10 2.52 6.95
C GLY A 197 28.40 3.87 6.29
N GLU A 198 29.65 4.07 5.86
CA GLU A 198 30.16 5.36 5.38
C GLU A 198 29.39 5.95 4.18
N THR A 199 28.82 5.11 3.36
CA THR A 199 28.11 5.53 2.12
C THR A 199 26.59 5.44 2.23
N ASN A 200 26.04 5.05 3.39
CA ASN A 200 24.60 4.90 3.59
C ASN A 200 24.18 5.36 4.99
N VAL A 201 24.13 6.67 5.15
CA VAL A 201 23.62 7.34 6.35
C VAL A 201 22.31 8.03 5.99
N GLN A 202 21.25 7.71 6.71
CA GLN A 202 19.90 8.18 6.45
C GLN A 202 19.44 9.03 7.63
N PRO A 203 19.27 10.35 7.44
CA PRO A 203 18.64 11.21 8.44
C PRO A 203 17.24 10.75 8.80
N ASP A 204 16.77 11.09 9.99
CA ASP A 204 15.39 10.88 10.39
C ASP A 204 14.42 11.76 9.60
N GLU A 205 13.11 11.53 9.78
CA GLU A 205 12.06 12.18 9.02
C GLU A 205 11.90 13.68 9.26
N ASN A 206 12.56 14.26 10.28
CA ASN A 206 12.55 15.70 10.54
C ASN A 206 13.40 16.48 9.53
N TYR A 207 14.21 15.80 8.74
CA TYR A 207 15.03 16.42 7.72
C TYR A 207 14.43 16.23 6.33
N GLN A 208 14.44 17.30 5.54
CA GLN A 208 14.14 17.22 4.12
C GLN A 208 15.17 16.34 3.40
N ASN A 209 14.73 15.66 2.36
CA ASN A 209 15.62 14.95 1.45
C ASN A 209 16.34 15.92 0.49
N SER A 210 17.14 15.37 -0.42
CA SER A 210 17.95 16.17 -1.37
C SER A 210 17.14 16.98 -2.38
N CYS A 211 15.85 16.69 -2.58
CA CYS A 211 14.96 17.49 -3.42
C CYS A 211 14.07 18.47 -2.61
N GLY A 212 14.28 18.57 -1.30
CA GLY A 212 13.57 19.53 -0.45
C GLY A 212 12.22 19.06 0.08
N GLU A 213 11.93 17.76 0.01
CA GLU A 213 10.68 17.18 0.48
C GLU A 213 10.82 16.47 1.82
N TYR A 214 9.79 16.52 2.65
CA TYR A 214 9.64 15.66 3.82
C TYR A 214 9.01 14.32 3.47
N VAL A 215 9.18 13.30 4.32
CA VAL A 215 8.60 11.97 4.11
C VAL A 215 7.07 12.00 4.00
N ASP A 216 6.43 12.95 4.66
CA ASP A 216 4.97 13.16 4.61
C ASP A 216 4.43 13.30 3.19
N ALA A 217 5.17 13.95 2.29
CA ALA A 217 4.78 14.10 0.89
C ALA A 217 4.71 12.74 0.16
N TYR A 218 5.62 11.82 0.50
CA TYR A 218 5.63 10.46 -0.06
C TYR A 218 4.51 9.61 0.52
N VAL A 219 4.25 9.72 1.82
CA VAL A 219 3.10 9.08 2.48
C VAL A 219 1.79 9.54 1.86
N GLN A 220 1.63 10.86 1.71
CA GLN A 220 0.43 11.47 1.13
C GLN A 220 0.21 11.03 -0.32
N ALA A 221 1.26 10.93 -1.13
CA ALA A 221 1.16 10.46 -2.50
C ALA A 221 0.63 9.02 -2.60
N VAL A 222 1.04 8.09 -1.71
CA VAL A 222 0.48 6.73 -1.68
C VAL A 222 -1.00 6.75 -1.32
N LYS A 223 -1.42 7.60 -0.37
CA LYS A 223 -2.85 7.77 0.00
C LYS A 223 -3.67 8.32 -1.18
N GLU A 224 -3.15 9.31 -1.88
CA GLU A 224 -3.76 9.87 -3.09
C GLU A 224 -3.89 8.81 -4.20
N ALA A 225 -2.84 7.98 -4.40
CA ALA A 225 -2.86 6.90 -5.39
C ALA A 225 -4.03 5.93 -5.16
N GLY A 226 -4.32 5.59 -3.89
CA GLY A 226 -5.47 4.74 -3.57
C GLY A 226 -6.78 5.31 -4.10
N ASN A 227 -7.02 6.60 -3.88
CA ASN A 227 -8.22 7.29 -4.38
C ASN A 227 -8.26 7.35 -5.90
N LEU A 228 -7.13 7.68 -6.54
CA LEU A 228 -7.04 7.86 -7.99
C LEU A 228 -7.22 6.55 -8.75
N TRP A 229 -6.66 5.47 -8.24
CA TRP A 229 -6.64 4.17 -8.89
C TRP A 229 -7.71 3.20 -8.38
N GLY A 230 -8.52 3.61 -7.38
CA GLY A 230 -9.55 2.77 -6.76
C GLY A 230 -8.94 1.57 -6.03
N LEU A 231 -7.89 1.79 -5.24
CA LEU A 231 -7.19 0.77 -4.48
C LEU A 231 -7.32 1.02 -2.98
N PRO A 232 -7.52 -0.02 -2.15
CA PRO A 232 -7.42 0.10 -0.70
C PRO A 232 -6.02 0.56 -0.29
N VAL A 233 -5.95 1.46 0.69
CA VAL A 233 -4.70 1.89 1.32
C VAL A 233 -4.77 1.62 2.82
N ILE A 234 -3.75 0.98 3.36
CA ILE A 234 -3.54 0.88 4.80
C ILE A 234 -2.43 1.88 5.14
N ASP A 235 -2.78 2.87 5.93
CA ASP A 235 -1.87 3.94 6.33
C ASP A 235 -0.94 3.47 7.45
N PHE A 236 0.13 2.75 7.09
CA PHE A 236 1.14 2.25 8.04
C PHE A 236 1.84 3.38 8.79
N ASN A 237 1.95 4.56 8.19
CA ASN A 237 2.51 5.72 8.87
C ASN A 237 1.71 6.05 10.14
N SER A 238 0.36 6.02 10.07
CA SER A 238 -0.48 6.39 11.21
C SER A 238 -0.86 5.22 12.13
N VAL A 239 -1.06 3.98 11.57
CA VAL A 239 -1.67 2.90 12.36
C VAL A 239 -0.68 2.02 13.13
N THR A 240 0.61 2.09 12.81
CA THR A 240 1.62 1.28 13.50
C THR A 240 1.94 1.76 14.91
N GLY A 241 1.63 3.01 15.22
CA GLY A 241 1.98 3.65 16.48
C GLY A 241 3.50 3.93 16.63
N MET A 242 4.29 3.66 15.62
CA MET A 242 5.71 4.02 15.60
C MET A 242 5.87 5.54 15.51
N ASN A 243 6.68 6.11 16.39
CA ASN A 243 7.00 7.53 16.35
C ASN A 243 8.47 7.74 16.71
N PRO A 244 9.35 7.98 15.74
CA PRO A 244 10.78 8.15 15.98
C PRO A 244 11.15 9.45 16.72
N MET A 245 10.22 10.36 16.93
CA MET A 245 10.43 11.56 17.77
C MET A 245 10.39 11.24 19.26
N ILE A 246 9.98 10.05 19.65
CA ILE A 246 9.96 9.57 21.04
C ILE A 246 11.17 8.62 21.18
N GLU A 247 12.15 9.01 21.98
CA GLU A 247 13.42 8.30 22.12
C GLU A 247 13.22 6.82 22.52
N GLU A 248 12.25 6.55 23.38
CA GLU A 248 11.91 5.19 23.83
C GLU A 248 11.37 4.29 22.72
N GLN A 249 10.94 4.86 21.59
CA GLN A 249 10.44 4.12 20.42
C GLN A 249 11.51 3.90 19.33
N LEU A 250 12.73 4.38 19.53
CA LEU A 250 13.84 4.19 18.57
C LEU A 250 14.45 2.78 18.59
N PHE A 251 14.08 1.96 19.54
CA PHE A 251 14.71 0.64 19.81
C PHE A 251 13.80 -0.56 19.49
N TRP A 252 13.10 -0.50 18.40
CA TRP A 252 12.26 -1.60 17.92
C TRP A 252 12.99 -2.54 16.96
#